data_885651c03d025e56bed4db489f4c9e09
#
_entry.id   885651c03d025e56bed4db489f4c9e09
#
_cell.length_a   1.000
_cell.length_b   1.000
_cell.length_c   1.000
_cell.angle_alpha   90.00
_cell.angle_beta   90.00
_cell.angle_gamma   90.00
#
_symmetry.space_group_name_H-M   'P 1'
#
loop_
_entity.id
_entity.type
_entity.pdbx_description
1 polymer ?
#
loop_
_entity_poly.entity_id
_entity_poly.type
_entity_poly.pdbx_seq_one_letter_code
_entity_poly.pdbx_strand_id
1 'polypeptide(L)'
;MKRILIVDDEPVVIGVLRAFFAEFQHGHTYELTTASSANDAFILLLQEQFDLILLDIVLPVIDYWHVQQAAGLDLLKRVRDLGVTAPVLMMTGGDGGTPREVEALIEGAFGYLHKPFDLSELDHLVTLALGPRAASG
;
A
#
# COMPACT_ATOMS: atom_id res chain seq x y z
N MET A 1 -8.21 15.65 5.97
CA MET A 1 -7.90 14.93 4.72
C MET A 1 -6.89 13.84 4.98
N LYS A 2 -7.14 12.66 4.45
CA LYS A 2 -6.22 11.54 4.59
C LYS A 2 -5.31 11.44 3.36
N ARG A 3 -4.03 11.22 3.59
CA ARG A 3 -3.04 11.11 2.53
C ARG A 3 -2.71 9.64 2.31
N ILE A 4 -2.88 9.19 1.08
CA ILE A 4 -2.72 7.79 0.69
C ILE A 4 -1.57 7.70 -0.30
N LEU A 5 -0.61 6.83 -0.02
CA LEU A 5 0.46 6.50 -0.96
C LEU A 5 0.13 5.17 -1.64
N ILE A 6 0.12 5.16 -2.96
CA ILE A 6 -0.11 3.96 -3.76
C ILE A 6 1.20 3.65 -4.48
N VAL A 7 1.77 2.50 -4.18
CA VAL A 7 3.04 2.05 -4.77
C VAL A 7 2.77 0.85 -5.66
N ASP A 8 2.67 1.11 -6.96
CA ASP A 8 2.37 0.09 -7.98
C ASP A 8 2.79 0.64 -9.34
N ASP A 9 3.25 -0.23 -10.23
CA ASP A 9 3.64 0.16 -11.58
C ASP A 9 2.56 -0.10 -12.63
N GLU A 10 1.43 -0.68 -12.25
CA GLU A 10 0.35 -1.02 -13.16
C GLU A 10 -0.69 0.09 -13.22
N PRO A 11 -0.85 0.77 -14.38
CA PRO A 11 -1.85 1.84 -14.52
C PRO A 11 -3.28 1.40 -14.22
N VAL A 12 -3.61 0.15 -14.54
CA VAL A 12 -4.96 -0.39 -14.29
C VAL A 12 -5.23 -0.45 -12.78
N VAL A 13 -4.28 -0.91 -11.99
CA VAL A 13 -4.41 -0.98 -10.54
C VAL A 13 -4.58 0.41 -9.95
N ILE A 14 -3.75 1.35 -10.39
CA ILE A 14 -3.84 2.74 -9.93
C ILE A 14 -5.20 3.33 -10.27
N GLY A 15 -5.71 3.07 -11.48
CA GLY A 15 -7.02 3.54 -11.91
C GLY A 15 -8.16 2.99 -11.04
N VAL A 16 -8.12 1.71 -10.72
CA VAL A 16 -9.12 1.09 -9.83
C VAL A 16 -9.10 1.73 -8.46
N LEU A 17 -7.90 1.95 -7.89
CA LEU A 17 -7.78 2.55 -6.57
C LEU A 17 -8.21 4.01 -6.56
N ARG A 18 -7.91 4.78 -7.60
CA ARG A 18 -8.39 6.15 -7.71
C ARG A 18 -9.92 6.20 -7.74
N ALA A 19 -10.54 5.33 -8.52
CA ALA A 19 -12.00 5.25 -8.57
C ALA A 19 -12.58 4.83 -7.22
N PHE A 20 -11.95 3.87 -6.55
CA PHE A 20 -12.38 3.44 -5.23
C PHE A 20 -12.40 4.61 -4.24
N PHE A 21 -11.32 5.34 -4.11
CA PHE A 21 -11.24 6.44 -3.15
C PHE A 21 -12.10 7.63 -3.54
N ALA A 22 -12.48 7.77 -4.80
CA ALA A 22 -13.42 8.79 -5.22
C ALA A 22 -14.85 8.48 -4.75
N GLU A 23 -15.23 7.21 -4.66
CA GLU A 23 -16.58 6.79 -4.30
C GLU A 23 -16.72 6.40 -2.83
N PHE A 24 -15.76 5.67 -2.28
CA PHE A 24 -15.81 5.14 -0.93
C PHE A 24 -15.03 6.04 0.03
N GLN A 25 -15.62 7.13 0.43
CA GLN A 25 -14.90 8.14 1.20
C GLN A 25 -14.75 7.84 2.69
N HIS A 26 -15.49 6.88 3.22
CA HIS A 26 -15.35 6.43 4.63
C HIS A 26 -15.41 7.56 5.66
N GLY A 27 -16.09 8.66 5.33
CA GLY A 27 -16.13 9.84 6.17
C GLY A 27 -14.89 10.73 6.08
N HIS A 28 -13.99 10.45 5.17
CA HIS A 28 -12.77 11.23 4.95
C HIS A 28 -12.72 11.74 3.51
N THR A 29 -11.91 12.77 3.28
CA THR A 29 -11.47 13.13 1.95
C THR A 29 -10.04 12.62 1.77
N TYR A 30 -9.63 12.33 0.53
CA TYR A 30 -8.36 11.70 0.26
C TYR A 30 -7.51 12.49 -0.70
N GLU A 31 -6.21 12.53 -0.42
CA GLU A 31 -5.20 12.99 -1.37
C GLU A 31 -4.36 11.78 -1.74
N LEU A 32 -4.33 11.43 -3.02
CA LEU A 32 -3.62 10.25 -3.50
C LEU A 32 -2.29 10.66 -4.12
N THR A 33 -1.22 10.00 -3.70
CA THR A 33 0.10 10.13 -4.29
C THR A 33 0.50 8.75 -4.80
N THR A 34 1.12 8.69 -5.97
CA THR A 34 1.51 7.42 -6.56
C THR A 34 3.02 7.36 -6.75
N ALA A 35 3.58 6.17 -6.60
CA ALA A 35 4.96 5.86 -6.92
C ALA A 35 4.98 4.56 -7.72
N SER A 36 5.82 4.50 -8.74
CA SER A 36 5.88 3.33 -9.63
C SER A 36 7.05 2.41 -9.33
N SER A 37 7.87 2.75 -8.36
CA SER A 37 9.01 1.93 -7.95
C SER A 37 9.26 2.04 -6.45
N ALA A 38 10.02 1.10 -5.92
CA ALA A 38 10.40 1.12 -4.52
C ALA A 38 11.26 2.35 -4.20
N ASN A 39 12.15 2.75 -5.10
CA ASN A 39 13.00 3.92 -4.89
C ASN A 39 12.19 5.21 -4.81
N ASP A 40 11.26 5.40 -5.72
CA ASP A 40 10.40 6.58 -5.71
C ASP A 40 9.55 6.64 -4.45
N ALA A 41 9.00 5.51 -4.04
CA ALA A 41 8.21 5.43 -2.82
C ALA A 41 9.06 5.76 -1.59
N PHE A 42 10.28 5.25 -1.53
CA PHE A 42 11.18 5.51 -0.41
C PHE A 42 11.51 7.00 -0.29
N ILE A 43 11.77 7.66 -1.41
CA ILE A 43 12.03 9.10 -1.43
C ILE A 43 10.83 9.87 -0.90
N LEU A 44 9.61 9.51 -1.35
CA LEU A 44 8.40 10.15 -0.86
C LEU A 44 8.22 9.95 0.65
N LEU A 45 8.51 8.76 1.15
CA LEU A 45 8.36 8.46 2.57
C LEU A 45 9.38 9.18 3.43
N LEU A 46 10.52 9.56 2.88
CA LEU A 46 11.49 10.41 3.57
C LEU A 46 11.04 11.87 3.65
N GLN A 47 10.20 12.31 2.72
CA GLN A 47 9.82 13.71 2.59
C GLN A 47 8.45 14.04 3.14
N GLU A 48 7.53 13.06 3.15
CA GLU A 48 6.13 13.30 3.44
C GLU A 48 5.59 12.21 4.36
N GLN A 49 4.52 12.54 5.06
CA GLN A 49 3.80 11.60 5.91
C GLN A 49 2.51 11.16 5.22
N PHE A 50 2.18 9.89 5.36
CA PHE A 50 0.96 9.31 4.81
C PHE A 50 0.15 8.63 5.91
N ASP A 51 -1.16 8.58 5.69
CA ASP A 51 -2.08 7.93 6.62
C ASP A 51 -2.29 6.46 6.30
N LEU A 52 -2.05 6.08 5.06
CA LEU A 52 -2.17 4.71 4.57
C LEU A 52 -1.25 4.51 3.38
N ILE A 53 -0.61 3.35 3.32
CA ILE A 53 0.26 2.97 2.22
C ILE A 53 -0.28 1.69 1.60
N LEU A 54 -0.52 1.71 0.29
CA LEU A 54 -0.90 0.54 -0.50
C LEU A 54 0.32 0.16 -1.31
N LEU A 55 0.89 -1.01 -1.05
CA LEU A 55 2.22 -1.37 -1.52
C LEU A 55 2.20 -2.71 -2.25
N ASP A 56 2.56 -2.70 -3.53
CA ASP A 56 2.71 -3.92 -4.31
C ASP A 56 3.92 -4.71 -3.78
N ILE A 57 3.74 -6.01 -3.58
CA ILE A 57 4.84 -6.89 -3.17
C ILE A 57 5.92 -6.95 -4.25
N VAL A 58 5.52 -6.96 -5.51
CA VAL A 58 6.45 -7.06 -6.64
C VAL A 58 6.53 -5.72 -7.34
N LEU A 59 7.65 -5.01 -7.15
CA LEU A 59 7.89 -3.71 -7.75
C LEU A 59 9.14 -3.75 -8.62
N PRO A 60 9.18 -2.93 -9.69
CA PRO A 60 10.41 -2.81 -10.46
C PRO A 60 11.52 -2.17 -9.61
N VAL A 61 12.71 -2.73 -9.71
CA VAL A 61 13.93 -2.18 -9.15
C VAL A 61 14.86 -1.90 -10.32
N ILE A 62 15.51 -0.76 -10.34
CA ILE A 62 16.48 -0.44 -11.37
C ILE A 62 17.82 -1.07 -10.97
N ASP A 63 17.94 -2.36 -11.19
CA ASP A 63 19.16 -3.10 -10.93
C ASP A 63 19.27 -4.25 -11.90
N TYR A 64 20.28 -4.24 -12.71
CA TYR A 64 20.49 -5.25 -13.75
C TYR A 64 20.84 -6.64 -13.20
N TRP A 65 21.20 -6.71 -11.96
CA TRP A 65 21.77 -7.92 -11.36
C TRP A 65 20.80 -8.69 -10.48
N HIS A 66 19.69 -8.08 -10.09
CA HIS A 66 18.76 -8.69 -9.15
C HIS A 66 17.40 -8.89 -9.81
N VAL A 67 16.91 -10.11 -9.69
CA VAL A 67 15.54 -10.41 -10.09
C VAL A 67 14.62 -9.87 -9.00
N GLN A 68 13.64 -9.07 -9.40
CA GLN A 68 12.84 -8.28 -8.49
C GLN A 68 11.63 -9.02 -8.00
N GLN A 69 11.84 -9.93 -7.09
CA GLN A 69 10.73 -10.76 -6.65
C GLN A 69 10.07 -10.28 -5.37
N ALA A 70 10.70 -9.41 -4.62
CA ALA A 70 10.18 -8.99 -3.32
C ALA A 70 10.58 -7.57 -2.95
N ALA A 71 10.68 -6.69 -3.94
CA ALA A 71 11.06 -5.29 -3.67
C ALA A 71 10.09 -4.59 -2.73
N GLY A 72 8.79 -4.95 -2.80
CA GLY A 72 7.81 -4.41 -1.87
C GLY A 72 8.05 -4.84 -0.43
N LEU A 73 8.47 -6.09 -0.20
CA LEU A 73 8.81 -6.56 1.14
C LEU A 73 10.06 -5.86 1.67
N ASP A 74 11.08 -5.67 0.84
CA ASP A 74 12.27 -4.93 1.23
C ASP A 74 11.93 -3.49 1.58
N LEU A 75 11.06 -2.87 0.80
CA LEU A 75 10.59 -1.52 1.09
C LEU A 75 9.85 -1.47 2.42
N LEU A 76 8.98 -2.43 2.69
CA LEU A 76 8.26 -2.50 3.97
C LEU A 76 9.23 -2.54 5.15
N LYS A 77 10.27 -3.37 5.07
CA LYS A 77 11.28 -3.44 6.12
C LYS A 77 11.98 -2.10 6.33
N ARG A 78 12.37 -1.45 5.23
CA ARG A 78 13.04 -0.15 5.29
C ARG A 78 12.13 0.94 5.87
N VAL A 79 10.86 0.91 5.52
CA VAL A 79 9.87 1.85 6.02
C VAL A 79 9.70 1.70 7.53
N ARG A 80 9.64 0.47 8.03
CA ARG A 80 9.54 0.22 9.47
C ARG A 80 10.81 0.64 10.19
N ASP A 81 11.98 0.41 9.60
CA ASP A 81 13.27 0.86 10.16
C ASP A 81 13.36 2.38 10.26
N LEU A 82 12.68 3.10 9.37
CA LEU A 82 12.59 4.56 9.44
C LEU A 82 11.67 5.06 10.55
N GLY A 83 10.93 4.17 11.19
CA GLY A 83 9.97 4.57 12.21
C GLY A 83 8.61 5.00 11.68
N VAL A 84 8.33 4.74 10.41
CA VAL A 84 7.01 5.03 9.83
C VAL A 84 5.99 4.08 10.43
N THR A 85 4.92 4.63 11.00
CA THR A 85 3.89 3.85 11.68
C THR A 85 2.58 3.73 10.90
N ALA A 86 2.49 4.37 9.74
CA ALA A 86 1.29 4.28 8.90
C ALA A 86 0.97 2.83 8.57
N PRO A 87 -0.31 2.43 8.57
CA PRO A 87 -0.68 1.07 8.15
C PRO A 87 -0.31 0.85 6.68
N VAL A 88 0.20 -0.34 6.39
CA VAL A 88 0.59 -0.76 5.05
C VAL A 88 -0.27 -1.93 4.63
N LEU A 89 -1.02 -1.78 3.56
CA LEU A 89 -1.74 -2.87 2.91
C LEU A 89 -0.91 -3.36 1.74
N MET A 90 -0.47 -4.61 1.81
CA MET A 90 0.27 -5.22 0.71
C MET A 90 -0.69 -5.68 -0.38
N MET A 91 -0.28 -5.54 -1.63
CA MET A 91 -1.07 -5.97 -2.78
C MET A 91 -0.34 -7.14 -3.46
N THR A 92 -1.06 -8.20 -3.74
CA THR A 92 -0.47 -9.40 -4.35
C THR A 92 -1.28 -9.85 -5.56
N GLY A 93 -0.60 -10.37 -6.56
CA GLY A 93 -1.22 -10.92 -7.77
C GLY A 93 -1.39 -12.43 -7.77
N GLY A 94 -1.03 -13.10 -6.70
CA GLY A 94 -1.09 -14.56 -6.62
C GLY A 94 -2.18 -15.09 -5.70
N ASP A 95 -2.22 -16.40 -5.53
CA ASP A 95 -3.11 -17.04 -4.57
C ASP A 95 -2.72 -16.66 -3.15
N GLY A 96 -3.70 -16.55 -2.27
CA GLY A 96 -3.47 -16.21 -0.88
C GLY A 96 -2.66 -17.26 -0.13
N GLY A 97 -2.05 -16.86 0.97
CA GLY A 97 -1.30 -17.75 1.83
C GLY A 97 0.09 -18.08 1.34
N THR A 98 0.64 -17.29 0.43
CA THR A 98 2.02 -17.50 -0.04
C THR A 98 3.02 -17.16 1.07
N PRO A 99 4.24 -17.73 1.01
CA PRO A 99 5.27 -17.36 1.99
C PRO A 99 5.55 -15.86 2.05
N ARG A 100 5.43 -15.15 0.93
CA ARG A 100 5.63 -13.70 0.89
C ARG A 100 4.57 -12.94 1.67
N GLU A 101 3.32 -13.39 1.60
CA GLU A 101 2.24 -12.77 2.35
C GLU A 101 2.42 -12.95 3.84
N VAL A 102 2.78 -14.15 4.27
CA VAL A 102 3.08 -14.43 5.67
C VAL A 102 4.25 -13.57 6.14
N GLU A 103 5.30 -13.48 5.35
CA GLU A 103 6.46 -12.64 5.67
C GLU A 103 6.08 -11.17 5.80
N ALA A 104 5.20 -10.67 4.91
CA ALA A 104 4.73 -9.29 4.98
C ALA A 104 4.00 -9.01 6.30
N LEU A 105 3.18 -9.92 6.76
CA LEU A 105 2.48 -9.75 8.03
C LEU A 105 3.46 -9.75 9.21
N ILE A 106 4.47 -10.62 9.16
CA ILE A 106 5.52 -10.67 10.19
C ILE A 106 6.31 -9.37 10.21
N GLU A 107 6.58 -8.79 9.05
CA GLU A 107 7.33 -7.53 8.94
C GLU A 107 6.49 -6.30 9.26
N GLY A 108 5.24 -6.48 9.62
CA GLY A 108 4.40 -5.40 10.11
C GLY A 108 3.39 -4.83 9.13
N ALA A 109 3.06 -5.55 8.06
CA ALA A 109 1.95 -5.15 7.20
C ALA A 109 0.64 -5.24 7.99
N PHE A 110 -0.25 -4.28 7.75
CA PHE A 110 -1.59 -4.28 8.37
C PHE A 110 -2.47 -5.39 7.81
N GLY A 111 -2.32 -5.68 6.53
CA GLY A 111 -3.04 -6.73 5.85
C GLY A 111 -2.58 -6.83 4.41
N TYR A 112 -3.27 -7.64 3.62
CA TYR A 112 -2.97 -7.76 2.20
C TYR A 112 -4.23 -7.93 1.38
N LEU A 113 -4.14 -7.51 0.12
CA LEU A 113 -5.21 -7.54 -0.86
C LEU A 113 -4.75 -8.37 -2.06
N HIS A 114 -5.65 -9.19 -2.59
CA HIS A 114 -5.38 -9.95 -3.80
C HIS A 114 -5.86 -9.21 -5.03
N LYS A 115 -5.07 -9.23 -6.08
CA LYS A 115 -5.45 -8.67 -7.38
C LYS A 115 -6.10 -9.79 -8.22
N PRO A 116 -7.17 -9.53 -8.92
CA PRO A 116 -7.97 -8.31 -8.93
C PRO A 116 -8.70 -8.08 -7.61
N PHE A 117 -8.90 -6.83 -7.23
CA PHE A 117 -9.44 -6.51 -5.92
C PHE A 117 -10.93 -6.85 -5.80
N ASP A 118 -11.30 -7.42 -4.68
CA ASP A 118 -12.66 -7.44 -4.20
C ASP A 118 -12.92 -6.09 -3.52
N LEU A 119 -13.85 -5.32 -4.05
CA LEU A 119 -14.11 -3.97 -3.51
C LEU A 119 -14.64 -4.00 -2.09
N SER A 120 -15.37 -5.05 -1.71
CA SER A 120 -15.85 -5.20 -0.34
C SER A 120 -14.70 -5.44 0.62
N GLU A 121 -13.72 -6.25 0.24
CA GLU A 121 -12.53 -6.50 1.04
C GLU A 121 -11.68 -5.24 1.14
N LEU A 122 -11.49 -4.53 0.04
CA LEU A 122 -10.75 -3.28 0.02
C LEU A 122 -11.39 -2.25 0.94
N ASP A 123 -12.71 -2.08 0.84
CA ASP A 123 -13.48 -1.18 1.70
C ASP A 123 -13.30 -1.54 3.18
N HIS A 124 -13.42 -2.80 3.51
CA HIS A 124 -13.27 -3.28 4.87
C HIS A 124 -11.87 -2.99 5.43
N LEU A 125 -10.84 -3.33 4.68
CA LEU A 125 -9.45 -3.13 5.13
C LEU A 125 -9.07 -1.66 5.23
N VAL A 126 -9.50 -0.83 4.29
CA VAL A 126 -9.25 0.61 4.35
C VAL A 126 -9.95 1.23 5.54
N THR A 127 -11.19 0.83 5.79
CA THR A 127 -11.94 1.31 6.94
C THR A 127 -11.25 0.95 8.25
N LEU A 128 -10.77 -0.28 8.37
CA LEU A 128 -10.04 -0.69 9.57
C LEU A 128 -8.71 0.07 9.70
N ALA A 129 -8.01 0.26 8.61
CA ALA A 129 -6.69 0.89 8.62
C ALA A 129 -6.75 2.37 9.01
N LEU A 130 -7.75 3.09 8.50
CA LEU A 130 -7.90 4.51 8.75
C LEU A 130 -8.65 4.80 10.06
N GLY A 131 -9.23 3.78 10.64
CA GLY A 131 -10.01 3.92 11.85
C GLY A 131 -11.38 4.51 11.57
N PRO A 132 -12.21 4.66 12.61
CA PRO A 132 -13.52 5.25 12.45
C PRO A 132 -13.40 6.71 12.02
N ARG A 133 -14.45 7.19 11.34
CA ARG A 133 -14.55 8.60 11.03
C ARG A 133 -14.29 9.41 12.30
N ALA A 134 -13.41 10.39 12.20
CA ALA A 134 -13.16 11.34 13.27
C ALA A 134 -14.34 12.32 13.36
N ALA A 135 -15.51 11.78 13.65
CA ALA A 135 -16.75 12.54 13.55
C ALA A 135 -16.88 13.56 14.65
N SER A 136 -16.33 13.27 15.72
CA SER A 136 -16.50 14.12 16.89
C SER A 136 -15.33 15.03 17.08
N GLY A 137 -14.53 15.01 16.16
CA GLY A 137 -13.33 15.88 16.18
C GLY A 137 -12.44 15.52 17.07
#